data_e1b99bc9e280c953d13c1b5cdf0beea4
#
_entry.id   e1b99bc9e280c953d13c1b5cdf0beea4
#
_cell.length_a   1.000
_cell.length_b   1.000
_cell.length_c   1.000
_cell.angle_alpha   90.00
_cell.angle_beta   90.00
_cell.angle_gamma   90.00
#
_symmetry.space_group_name_H-M   'P 1'
#
loop_
_entity.id
_entity.type
_entity.pdbx_description
1 polymer ?
#
loop_
_entity_poly.entity_id
_entity_poly.type
_entity_poly.pdbx_seq_one_letter_code
_entity_poly.pdbx_strand_id
1 'polypeptide(L)'
;MPAIPNDYSERVYAGVLGKLIGVYLGRPFEGWTYERIMEELGPINFYVNERHDVALRSHHLVVTDDDVSGTFAFPRALADHGFPKRLTSEQVGNTWLNYLVEDRSILWWGGIGNSTEHTAYLRLKSGVPAPRSGSSELNGKTVAEQIGAQIFIDGWAMVSPGNPDQAVWLAEQAARVSHDGEAVHAAKLLAAMEAQAFVERDVQKLLDVGLGFVPRDALIRRVVEDVREWHAGDNGHDWERTRALIAQRYGYDKFPGNCHVIPNHALVILATLYGEGSFQEAMRIANTAGWDTDCNAGNVGCLFGIRTGLAGLDAGPDFRTPIADRMYISSADGGGSITDAVIEAQSLIGSGYALAEAPQPAPAKNGARFNFNFPGSLQGFCSKPGSPARLHQVEISNVPGHSRTGERSLAIGYRRLAPGRVARVATPTFFDKDVFTMPIYQLLACPTLYSGQTVECRLEADGSSGTVAVRLYASVYDERDELKQIYGETREIVPGGQAVLT
;
A
#
# COMPACT_ATOMS: atom_id res chain seq x y z
N MET A 1 -4.03 25.19 -11.31
CA MET A 1 -4.18 24.10 -10.33
C MET A 1 -3.92 24.66 -8.95
N PRO A 2 -4.49 24.11 -7.86
CA PRO A 2 -4.11 24.50 -6.52
C PRO A 2 -2.59 24.27 -6.32
N ALA A 3 -1.98 25.05 -5.43
CA ALA A 3 -0.57 24.87 -5.12
C ALA A 3 -0.38 23.52 -4.39
N ILE A 4 0.71 22.81 -4.71
CA ILE A 4 1.06 21.58 -4.01
C ILE A 4 1.34 21.91 -2.54
N PRO A 5 0.71 21.23 -1.56
CA PRO A 5 0.96 21.45 -0.14
C PRO A 5 2.43 21.22 0.24
N ASN A 6 2.96 21.97 1.19
CA ASN A 6 4.35 21.84 1.63
C ASN A 6 4.68 20.46 2.21
N ASP A 7 3.69 19.80 2.83
CA ASP A 7 3.80 18.48 3.43
C ASP A 7 3.34 17.34 2.49
N TYR A 8 3.15 17.63 1.21
CA TYR A 8 2.65 16.69 0.20
C TYR A 8 3.46 15.40 0.17
N SER A 9 4.78 15.50 0.08
CA SER A 9 5.65 14.32 -0.02
C SER A 9 5.53 13.39 1.19
N GLU A 10 5.50 13.95 2.40
CA GLU A 10 5.32 13.15 3.62
C GLU A 10 3.92 12.51 3.68
N ARG A 11 2.89 13.23 3.26
CA ARG A 11 1.52 12.72 3.25
C ARG A 11 1.28 11.65 2.19
N VAL A 12 1.92 11.75 1.01
CA VAL A 12 1.90 10.64 0.03
C VAL A 12 2.55 9.40 0.64
N TYR A 13 3.72 9.54 1.26
CA TYR A 13 4.38 8.42 1.93
C TYR A 13 3.51 7.83 3.06
N ALA A 14 2.84 8.67 3.85
CA ALA A 14 1.91 8.23 4.88
C ALA A 14 0.68 7.53 4.29
N GLY A 15 0.15 7.99 3.15
CA GLY A 15 -0.93 7.33 2.41
C GLY A 15 -0.52 5.96 1.89
N VAL A 16 0.67 5.85 1.28
CA VAL A 16 1.25 4.57 0.85
C VAL A 16 1.40 3.61 2.03
N LEU A 17 1.98 4.05 3.14
CA LEU A 17 2.09 3.23 4.35
C LEU A 17 0.72 2.82 4.89
N GLY A 18 -0.23 3.75 4.93
CA GLY A 18 -1.61 3.47 5.38
C GLY A 18 -2.27 2.39 4.54
N LYS A 19 -2.12 2.45 3.20
CA LYS A 19 -2.57 1.39 2.28
C LYS A 19 -1.96 0.04 2.64
N LEU A 20 -0.62 -0.03 2.76
CA LEU A 20 0.09 -1.27 3.09
C LEU A 20 -0.34 -1.85 4.44
N ILE A 21 -0.43 -0.99 5.47
CA ILE A 21 -0.85 -1.40 6.81
C ILE A 21 -2.26 -1.99 6.75
N GLY A 22 -3.20 -1.31 6.08
CA GLY A 22 -4.59 -1.75 5.95
C GLY A 22 -4.69 -3.12 5.26
N VAL A 23 -4.07 -3.25 4.09
CA VAL A 23 -4.07 -4.51 3.32
C VAL A 23 -3.45 -5.65 4.14
N TYR A 24 -2.26 -5.47 4.69
CA TYR A 24 -1.58 -6.54 5.41
C TYR A 24 -2.24 -6.90 6.76
N LEU A 25 -3.02 -6.00 7.35
CA LEU A 25 -3.86 -6.33 8.50
C LEU A 25 -5.02 -7.25 8.10
N GLY A 26 -5.71 -6.95 6.99
CA GLY A 26 -6.94 -7.62 6.57
C GLY A 26 -6.73 -8.91 5.78
N ARG A 27 -5.66 -8.97 4.99
CA ARG A 27 -5.36 -10.04 4.04
C ARG A 27 -5.46 -11.48 4.56
N PRO A 28 -5.00 -11.80 5.80
CA PRO A 28 -5.03 -13.18 6.29
C PRO A 28 -6.42 -13.78 6.48
N PHE A 29 -7.45 -12.95 6.58
CA PHE A 29 -8.84 -13.38 6.84
C PHE A 29 -9.84 -12.69 5.91
N GLU A 30 -9.39 -12.28 4.73
CA GLU A 30 -10.25 -11.79 3.66
C GLU A 30 -11.42 -12.75 3.40
N GLY A 31 -12.60 -12.20 3.17
CA GLY A 31 -13.83 -12.97 2.94
C GLY A 31 -14.50 -13.54 4.20
N TRP A 32 -13.90 -13.35 5.39
CA TRP A 32 -14.53 -13.81 6.63
C TRP A 32 -15.70 -12.91 7.04
N THR A 33 -16.72 -13.52 7.67
CA THR A 33 -17.79 -12.73 8.28
C THR A 33 -17.33 -12.11 9.60
N TYR A 34 -18.01 -11.04 10.02
CA TYR A 34 -17.78 -10.40 11.32
C TYR A 34 -17.86 -11.41 12.47
N GLU A 35 -18.88 -12.27 12.44
CA GLU A 35 -19.13 -13.27 13.47
C GLU A 35 -17.95 -14.22 13.59
N ARG A 36 -17.43 -14.69 12.46
CA ARG A 36 -16.25 -15.58 12.43
C ARG A 36 -15.00 -14.92 12.93
N ILE A 37 -14.76 -13.66 12.51
CA ILE A 37 -13.60 -12.87 13.00
C ILE A 37 -13.68 -12.73 14.52
N MET A 38 -14.84 -12.35 15.04
CA MET A 38 -15.01 -12.16 16.48
C MET A 38 -14.86 -13.46 17.28
N GLU A 39 -15.31 -14.59 16.73
CA GLU A 39 -15.20 -15.92 17.37
C GLU A 39 -13.76 -16.44 17.35
N GLU A 40 -13.07 -16.38 16.21
CA GLU A 40 -11.76 -17.00 16.03
C GLU A 40 -10.59 -16.08 16.36
N LEU A 41 -10.72 -14.77 16.15
CA LEU A 41 -9.62 -13.79 16.25
C LEU A 41 -9.88 -12.71 17.29
N GLY A 42 -11.14 -12.40 17.59
CA GLY A 42 -11.53 -11.21 18.35
C GLY A 42 -11.29 -9.91 17.55
N PRO A 43 -11.40 -8.75 18.20
CA PRO A 43 -11.13 -7.46 17.55
C PRO A 43 -9.71 -7.37 17.00
N ILE A 44 -9.57 -6.89 15.76
CA ILE A 44 -8.28 -6.83 15.06
C ILE A 44 -7.57 -5.52 15.44
N ASN A 45 -6.60 -5.63 16.34
CA ASN A 45 -5.82 -4.49 16.81
C ASN A 45 -4.37 -4.49 16.30
N PHE A 46 -3.91 -5.60 15.72
CA PHE A 46 -2.56 -5.77 15.20
C PHE A 46 -2.51 -6.93 14.20
N TYR A 47 -1.38 -7.13 13.53
CA TYR A 47 -1.16 -8.21 12.58
C TYR A 47 -1.37 -9.58 13.22
N VAL A 48 -2.31 -10.36 12.70
CA VAL A 48 -2.59 -11.71 13.20
C VAL A 48 -1.45 -12.69 12.93
N ASN A 49 -0.62 -12.41 11.93
CA ASN A 49 0.59 -13.16 11.60
C ASN A 49 1.61 -13.17 12.76
N GLU A 50 1.61 -12.14 13.60
CA GLU A 50 2.50 -12.00 14.77
C GLU A 50 1.91 -12.65 16.04
N ARG A 51 0.68 -13.14 16.01
CA ARG A 51 0.00 -13.77 17.14
C ARG A 51 0.37 -15.24 17.24
N HIS A 52 0.61 -15.72 18.47
CA HIS A 52 0.99 -17.12 18.74
C HIS A 52 -0.22 -18.04 18.98
N ASP A 53 -1.38 -17.47 19.21
CA ASP A 53 -2.62 -18.14 19.60
C ASP A 53 -3.54 -18.46 18.41
N VAL A 54 -3.17 -18.07 17.18
CA VAL A 54 -4.00 -18.29 15.98
C VAL A 54 -3.25 -19.10 14.91
N ALA A 55 -3.99 -19.84 14.09
CA ALA A 55 -3.42 -20.63 12.99
C ALA A 55 -2.81 -19.76 11.87
N LEU A 56 -3.30 -18.53 11.70
CA LEU A 56 -2.86 -17.58 10.66
C LEU A 56 -1.43 -17.06 10.85
N ARG A 57 -0.80 -17.31 11.98
CA ARG A 57 0.60 -16.95 12.26
C ARG A 57 1.63 -17.49 11.25
N SER A 58 1.27 -18.53 10.52
CA SER A 58 2.15 -19.12 9.50
C SER A 58 2.12 -18.37 8.16
N HIS A 59 1.21 -17.44 7.99
CA HIS A 59 1.09 -16.64 6.78
C HIS A 59 2.18 -15.57 6.74
N HIS A 60 2.73 -15.31 5.56
CA HIS A 60 3.67 -14.21 5.37
C HIS A 60 2.95 -12.87 5.61
N LEU A 61 3.61 -11.95 6.29
CA LEU A 61 3.05 -10.60 6.51
C LEU A 61 3.09 -9.78 5.22
N VAL A 62 4.25 -9.75 4.55
CA VAL A 62 4.40 -9.04 3.27
C VAL A 62 4.19 -10.05 2.15
N VAL A 63 3.12 -9.86 1.41
CA VAL A 63 2.67 -10.77 0.34
C VAL A 63 2.48 -10.01 -0.96
N THR A 64 2.38 -10.77 -2.06
CA THR A 64 1.87 -10.25 -3.32
C THR A 64 0.35 -10.13 -3.22
N ASP A 65 -0.16 -8.97 -3.55
CA ASP A 65 -1.55 -8.62 -3.37
C ASP A 65 -2.02 -7.70 -4.50
N ASP A 66 -3.27 -7.82 -4.95
CA ASP A 66 -3.80 -7.00 -6.05
C ASP A 66 -4.13 -5.59 -5.61
N ASP A 67 -4.62 -5.38 -4.39
CA ASP A 67 -4.82 -4.05 -3.80
C ASP A 67 -3.56 -3.21 -3.84
N VAL A 68 -2.45 -3.80 -3.39
CA VAL A 68 -1.14 -3.15 -3.41
C VAL A 68 -0.65 -2.98 -4.84
N SER A 69 -0.61 -4.06 -5.61
CA SER A 69 0.00 -4.03 -6.94
C SER A 69 -0.78 -3.15 -7.91
N GLY A 70 -2.13 -3.20 -7.92
CA GLY A 70 -2.96 -2.38 -8.79
C GLY A 70 -2.87 -0.90 -8.45
N THR A 71 -2.86 -0.55 -7.17
CA THR A 71 -2.72 0.83 -6.69
C THR A 71 -1.45 1.50 -7.21
N PHE A 72 -0.34 0.76 -7.36
CA PHE A 72 0.95 1.34 -7.77
C PHE A 72 1.34 1.03 -9.22
N ALA A 73 0.85 -0.06 -9.81
CA ALA A 73 1.14 -0.40 -11.20
C ALA A 73 0.29 0.39 -12.20
N PHE A 74 -1.01 0.56 -11.94
CA PHE A 74 -1.90 1.20 -12.92
C PHE A 74 -1.65 2.69 -13.11
N PRO A 75 -1.31 3.51 -12.09
CA PRO A 75 -0.94 4.90 -12.29
C PRO A 75 0.34 5.12 -13.12
N ARG A 76 1.13 4.07 -13.41
CA ARG A 76 2.25 4.14 -14.36
C ARG A 76 1.80 4.58 -15.75
N ALA A 77 0.50 4.41 -16.08
CA ALA A 77 -0.11 4.97 -17.29
C ALA A 77 0.14 6.48 -17.44
N LEU A 78 0.28 7.22 -16.34
CA LEU A 78 0.62 8.65 -16.41
C LEU A 78 1.99 8.87 -17.05
N ALA A 79 3.01 8.15 -16.61
CA ALA A 79 4.36 8.24 -17.16
C ALA A 79 4.42 7.68 -18.59
N ASP A 80 3.79 6.54 -18.85
CA ASP A 80 3.75 5.88 -20.16
C ASP A 80 3.17 6.78 -21.25
N HIS A 81 2.24 7.67 -20.86
CA HIS A 81 1.58 8.61 -21.78
C HIS A 81 2.03 10.07 -21.62
N GLY A 82 3.13 10.34 -20.92
CA GLY A 82 3.74 11.67 -20.79
C GLY A 82 2.95 12.65 -19.92
N PHE A 83 2.30 12.14 -18.87
CA PHE A 83 1.54 12.90 -17.86
C PHE A 83 0.41 13.79 -18.44
N PRO A 84 -0.50 13.25 -19.25
CA PRO A 84 -1.57 14.04 -19.82
C PRO A 84 -2.56 14.45 -18.73
N LYS A 85 -2.99 15.71 -18.73
CA LYS A 85 -4.06 16.21 -17.82
C LYS A 85 -5.39 15.49 -18.03
N ARG A 86 -5.60 14.93 -19.20
CA ARG A 86 -6.82 14.20 -19.62
C ARG A 86 -6.46 12.82 -20.14
N LEU A 87 -5.90 11.99 -19.23
CA LEU A 87 -5.72 10.57 -19.49
C LEU A 87 -7.07 9.93 -19.82
N THR A 88 -7.11 8.99 -20.77
CA THR A 88 -8.34 8.31 -21.21
C THR A 88 -8.38 6.86 -20.70
N SER A 89 -9.59 6.29 -20.60
CA SER A 89 -9.76 4.87 -20.22
C SER A 89 -9.04 3.93 -21.20
N GLU A 90 -9.00 4.27 -22.50
CA GLU A 90 -8.27 3.49 -23.50
C GLU A 90 -6.76 3.47 -23.22
N GLN A 91 -6.17 4.61 -22.86
CA GLN A 91 -4.75 4.69 -22.47
C GLN A 91 -4.45 3.84 -21.23
N VAL A 92 -5.31 3.91 -20.21
CA VAL A 92 -5.17 3.05 -19.01
C VAL A 92 -5.34 1.57 -19.36
N GLY A 93 -6.31 1.23 -20.22
CA GLY A 93 -6.50 -0.13 -20.71
C GLY A 93 -5.28 -0.68 -21.46
N ASN A 94 -4.61 0.16 -22.27
CA ASN A 94 -3.35 -0.20 -22.92
C ASN A 94 -2.23 -0.44 -21.92
N THR A 95 -2.16 0.34 -20.85
CA THR A 95 -1.21 0.10 -19.73
C THR A 95 -1.48 -1.25 -19.06
N TRP A 96 -2.75 -1.63 -18.86
CA TRP A 96 -3.08 -2.97 -18.36
C TRP A 96 -2.48 -4.06 -19.24
N LEU A 97 -2.65 -3.97 -20.57
CA LEU A 97 -2.09 -4.96 -21.51
C LEU A 97 -0.55 -5.02 -21.48
N ASN A 98 0.12 -3.93 -21.12
CA ASN A 98 1.58 -3.87 -21.02
C ASN A 98 2.11 -4.44 -19.69
N TYR A 99 1.38 -4.24 -18.59
CA TYR A 99 1.86 -4.60 -17.25
C TYR A 99 1.29 -5.91 -16.70
N LEU A 100 0.19 -6.43 -17.27
CA LEU A 100 -0.41 -7.66 -16.80
C LEU A 100 0.05 -8.86 -17.62
N VAL A 101 0.37 -9.93 -16.92
CA VAL A 101 0.67 -11.25 -17.51
C VAL A 101 -0.45 -12.20 -17.06
N GLU A 102 -1.24 -12.68 -18.02
CA GLU A 102 -2.41 -13.51 -17.79
C GLU A 102 -2.09 -14.72 -16.91
N ASP A 103 -2.92 -14.98 -15.92
CA ASP A 103 -2.82 -16.06 -14.93
C ASP A 103 -1.52 -16.06 -14.10
N ARG A 104 -0.75 -14.95 -14.11
CA ARG A 104 0.56 -14.86 -13.44
C ARG A 104 0.66 -13.66 -12.50
N SER A 105 0.51 -12.46 -13.06
CA SER A 105 0.63 -11.23 -12.30
C SER A 105 -0.65 -10.90 -11.54
N ILE A 106 -0.74 -9.67 -11.03
CA ILE A 106 -1.96 -9.24 -10.36
C ILE A 106 -3.12 -9.25 -11.34
N LEU A 107 -4.15 -9.66 -10.89
CA LEU A 107 -5.61 -9.56 -11.00
C LEU A 107 -6.16 -10.81 -10.34
N TRP A 108 -7.36 -10.73 -9.82
CA TRP A 108 -8.04 -11.94 -9.45
C TRP A 108 -8.45 -12.75 -10.70
N TRP A 109 -7.71 -13.81 -11.00
CA TRP A 109 -7.88 -14.66 -12.19
C TRP A 109 -9.02 -15.67 -12.04
N GLY A 110 -10.19 -15.21 -11.59
CA GLY A 110 -11.35 -16.04 -11.27
C GLY A 110 -12.18 -16.52 -12.47
N GLY A 111 -11.81 -16.12 -13.69
CA GLY A 111 -12.51 -16.48 -14.91
C GLY A 111 -13.50 -15.45 -15.43
N ILE A 112 -13.85 -15.56 -16.71
CA ILE A 112 -14.78 -14.66 -17.40
C ILE A 112 -16.18 -14.75 -16.76
N GLY A 113 -16.79 -13.60 -16.51
CA GLY A 113 -18.11 -13.52 -15.87
C GLY A 113 -18.14 -13.77 -14.36
N ASN A 114 -16.97 -14.10 -13.76
CA ASN A 114 -16.81 -14.31 -12.32
C ASN A 114 -15.86 -13.25 -11.72
N SER A 115 -14.67 -13.07 -12.28
CA SER A 115 -13.78 -11.95 -11.94
C SER A 115 -14.03 -10.78 -12.88
N THR A 116 -14.27 -9.60 -12.31
CA THR A 116 -14.48 -8.35 -13.07
C THR A 116 -13.24 -7.99 -13.88
N GLU A 117 -12.10 -7.99 -13.22
CA GLU A 117 -10.81 -7.59 -13.78
C GLU A 117 -10.36 -8.58 -14.87
N HIS A 118 -10.47 -9.88 -14.62
CA HIS A 118 -10.14 -10.91 -15.61
C HIS A 118 -11.07 -10.80 -16.84
N THR A 119 -12.36 -10.59 -16.63
CA THR A 119 -13.32 -10.38 -17.72
C THR A 119 -12.92 -9.17 -18.57
N ALA A 120 -12.62 -8.04 -17.94
CA ALA A 120 -12.20 -6.83 -18.66
C ALA A 120 -10.85 -7.02 -19.40
N TYR A 121 -9.88 -7.66 -18.76
CA TYR A 121 -8.61 -7.99 -19.37
C TYR A 121 -8.77 -8.83 -20.65
N LEU A 122 -9.60 -9.88 -20.62
CA LEU A 122 -9.88 -10.69 -21.79
C LEU A 122 -10.61 -9.90 -22.89
N ARG A 123 -11.49 -8.94 -22.51
CA ARG A 123 -12.10 -8.01 -23.46
C ARG A 123 -11.05 -7.13 -24.15
N LEU A 124 -10.19 -6.49 -23.36
CA LEU A 124 -9.07 -5.69 -23.88
C LEU A 124 -8.19 -6.52 -24.82
N LYS A 125 -7.80 -7.72 -24.40
CA LYS A 125 -6.97 -8.63 -25.19
C LYS A 125 -7.64 -9.08 -26.48
N SER A 126 -8.97 -9.16 -26.52
CA SER A 126 -9.75 -9.46 -27.73
C SER A 126 -10.02 -8.24 -28.63
N GLY A 127 -9.45 -7.05 -28.30
CA GLY A 127 -9.57 -5.84 -29.08
C GLY A 127 -10.80 -5.00 -28.74
N VAL A 128 -11.48 -5.24 -27.61
CA VAL A 128 -12.54 -4.38 -27.10
C VAL A 128 -11.92 -3.32 -26.19
N PRO A 129 -11.82 -2.05 -26.64
CA PRO A 129 -11.13 -1.02 -25.84
C PRO A 129 -11.96 -0.58 -24.64
N ALA A 130 -11.27 -0.03 -23.62
CA ALA A 130 -11.93 0.69 -22.54
C ALA A 130 -12.54 2.01 -23.08
N PRO A 131 -13.69 2.47 -22.56
CA PRO A 131 -14.41 1.94 -21.39
C PRO A 131 -15.33 0.76 -21.68
N ARG A 132 -15.47 0.32 -22.93
CA ARG A 132 -16.41 -0.76 -23.28
C ARG A 132 -16.00 -2.10 -22.66
N SER A 133 -14.70 -2.36 -22.46
CA SER A 133 -14.18 -3.57 -21.83
C SER A 133 -14.77 -3.82 -20.43
N GLY A 134 -15.04 -2.76 -19.66
CA GLY A 134 -15.60 -2.83 -18.31
C GLY A 134 -17.10 -2.62 -18.22
N SER A 135 -17.79 -2.36 -19.36
CA SER A 135 -19.20 -1.94 -19.33
C SER A 135 -20.15 -3.02 -18.82
N SER A 136 -21.15 -2.61 -18.07
CA SER A 136 -22.24 -3.47 -17.59
C SER A 136 -23.11 -4.00 -18.73
N GLU A 137 -23.20 -3.26 -19.85
CA GLU A 137 -23.85 -3.71 -21.07
C GLU A 137 -23.23 -5.01 -21.61
N LEU A 138 -21.89 -5.08 -21.59
CA LEU A 138 -21.15 -6.22 -22.14
C LEU A 138 -20.95 -7.36 -21.15
N ASN A 139 -20.75 -7.05 -19.87
CA ASN A 139 -20.30 -8.00 -18.84
C ASN A 139 -21.38 -8.34 -17.82
N GLY A 140 -22.49 -7.61 -17.81
CA GLY A 140 -23.55 -7.75 -16.80
C GLY A 140 -23.26 -6.90 -15.56
N LYS A 141 -24.34 -6.45 -14.91
CA LYS A 141 -24.26 -5.52 -13.77
C LYS A 141 -23.50 -6.10 -12.59
N THR A 142 -23.77 -7.33 -12.18
CA THR A 142 -23.10 -7.98 -11.04
C THR A 142 -21.58 -8.06 -11.23
N VAL A 143 -21.12 -8.38 -12.45
CA VAL A 143 -19.70 -8.44 -12.76
C VAL A 143 -19.09 -7.04 -12.78
N ALA A 144 -19.78 -6.05 -13.33
CA ALA A 144 -19.26 -4.69 -13.46
C ALA A 144 -19.25 -3.87 -12.17
N GLU A 145 -19.99 -4.30 -11.13
CA GLU A 145 -20.15 -3.54 -9.88
C GLU A 145 -19.46 -4.22 -8.67
N GLN A 146 -18.35 -4.92 -8.89
CA GLN A 146 -17.48 -5.38 -7.79
C GLN A 146 -16.55 -4.26 -7.31
N ILE A 147 -15.77 -4.47 -6.24
CA ILE A 147 -15.03 -3.41 -5.57
C ILE A 147 -13.75 -2.97 -6.29
N GLY A 148 -13.22 -3.76 -7.24
CA GLY A 148 -11.89 -3.56 -7.82
C GLY A 148 -11.61 -2.14 -8.34
N ALA A 149 -12.61 -1.42 -8.87
CA ALA A 149 -12.43 -0.02 -9.24
C ALA A 149 -12.03 0.86 -8.07
N GLN A 150 -12.60 0.60 -6.89
CA GLN A 150 -12.34 1.38 -5.68
C GLN A 150 -11.00 1.01 -5.05
N ILE A 151 -10.63 -0.26 -5.03
CA ILE A 151 -9.39 -0.70 -4.38
C ILE A 151 -8.12 -0.17 -5.07
N PHE A 152 -8.17 0.09 -6.38
CA PHE A 152 -7.02 0.59 -7.14
C PHE A 152 -6.96 2.12 -7.23
N ILE A 153 -7.82 2.84 -6.47
CA ILE A 153 -7.99 4.27 -6.69
C ILE A 153 -6.96 5.16 -6.00
N ASP A 154 -6.37 4.68 -4.90
CA ASP A 154 -5.57 5.51 -4.00
C ASP A 154 -4.38 6.17 -4.71
N GLY A 155 -3.69 5.43 -5.60
CA GLY A 155 -2.58 6.00 -6.39
C GLY A 155 -3.00 7.16 -7.29
N TRP A 156 -4.20 7.09 -7.87
CA TRP A 156 -4.76 8.14 -8.72
C TRP A 156 -5.19 9.38 -7.96
N ALA A 157 -5.64 9.20 -6.72
CA ALA A 157 -5.98 10.30 -5.84
C ALA A 157 -4.73 11.01 -5.31
N MET A 158 -3.72 10.25 -4.89
CA MET A 158 -2.47 10.79 -4.34
C MET A 158 -1.70 11.69 -5.29
N VAL A 159 -1.83 11.51 -6.61
CA VAL A 159 -1.18 12.40 -7.61
C VAL A 159 -1.93 13.71 -7.86
N SER A 160 -3.04 13.96 -7.15
CA SER A 160 -3.92 15.11 -7.36
C SER A 160 -4.18 15.88 -6.05
N PRO A 161 -3.14 16.28 -5.27
CA PRO A 161 -3.31 16.88 -3.93
C PRO A 161 -4.14 18.15 -3.97
N GLY A 162 -5.22 18.20 -3.18
CA GLY A 162 -6.12 19.36 -3.09
C GLY A 162 -6.91 19.65 -4.37
N ASN A 163 -6.95 18.70 -5.31
CA ASN A 163 -7.63 18.86 -6.58
C ASN A 163 -8.59 17.68 -6.85
N PRO A 164 -9.74 17.63 -6.18
CA PRO A 164 -10.71 16.55 -6.35
C PRO A 164 -11.25 16.41 -7.78
N ASP A 165 -11.37 17.48 -8.54
CA ASP A 165 -11.80 17.41 -9.96
C ASP A 165 -10.82 16.59 -10.81
N GLN A 166 -9.51 16.78 -10.62
CA GLN A 166 -8.50 16.01 -11.34
C GLN A 166 -8.46 14.55 -10.85
N ALA A 167 -8.54 14.33 -9.54
CA ALA A 167 -8.58 12.99 -8.96
C ALA A 167 -9.79 12.20 -9.50
N VAL A 168 -10.97 12.80 -9.49
CA VAL A 168 -12.20 12.18 -10.00
C VAL A 168 -12.13 11.88 -11.49
N TRP A 169 -11.53 12.77 -12.29
CA TRP A 169 -11.31 12.48 -13.70
C TRP A 169 -10.44 11.24 -13.89
N LEU A 170 -9.28 11.19 -13.24
CA LEU A 170 -8.35 10.05 -13.34
C LEU A 170 -9.00 8.76 -12.83
N ALA A 171 -9.65 8.84 -11.68
CA ALA A 171 -10.39 7.73 -11.08
C ALA A 171 -11.46 7.16 -12.01
N GLU A 172 -12.24 8.02 -12.65
CA GLU A 172 -13.28 7.59 -13.59
C GLU A 172 -12.67 6.89 -14.81
N GLN A 173 -11.57 7.42 -15.37
CA GLN A 173 -10.92 6.77 -16.49
C GLN A 173 -10.31 5.42 -16.12
N ALA A 174 -9.66 5.32 -14.95
CA ALA A 174 -9.10 4.08 -14.46
C ALA A 174 -10.18 3.03 -14.13
N ALA A 175 -11.22 3.44 -13.41
CA ALA A 175 -12.34 2.56 -13.04
C ALA A 175 -13.04 1.96 -14.26
N ARG A 176 -13.27 2.76 -15.30
CA ARG A 176 -13.97 2.33 -16.51
C ARG A 176 -13.20 1.36 -17.40
N VAL A 177 -11.96 1.04 -17.06
CA VAL A 177 -11.24 -0.05 -17.77
C VAL A 177 -11.92 -1.39 -17.51
N SER A 178 -12.39 -1.62 -16.29
CA SER A 178 -12.91 -2.91 -15.83
C SER A 178 -14.32 -2.86 -15.23
N HIS A 179 -14.76 -1.71 -14.75
CA HIS A 179 -16.00 -1.54 -13.98
C HIS A 179 -16.95 -0.52 -14.60
N ASP A 180 -18.19 -0.53 -14.09
CA ASP A 180 -19.24 0.40 -14.49
C ASP A 180 -20.19 0.69 -13.30
N GLY A 181 -21.16 1.57 -13.50
CA GLY A 181 -22.24 1.84 -12.55
C GLY A 181 -21.76 2.29 -11.16
N GLU A 182 -22.26 1.63 -10.13
CA GLU A 182 -22.02 2.01 -8.73
C GLU A 182 -20.54 1.87 -8.32
N ALA A 183 -19.80 0.94 -8.93
CA ALA A 183 -18.36 0.80 -8.67
C ALA A 183 -17.56 2.03 -9.11
N VAL A 184 -17.91 2.61 -10.25
CA VAL A 184 -17.31 3.87 -10.72
C VAL A 184 -17.69 5.04 -9.82
N HIS A 185 -18.91 5.08 -9.29
CA HIS A 185 -19.35 6.11 -8.37
C HIS A 185 -18.60 6.03 -7.03
N ALA A 186 -18.39 4.84 -6.49
CA ALA A 186 -17.61 4.61 -5.27
C ALA A 186 -16.14 5.04 -5.44
N ALA A 187 -15.51 4.66 -6.55
CA ALA A 187 -14.14 5.05 -6.87
C ALA A 187 -13.99 6.59 -6.97
N LYS A 188 -14.92 7.27 -7.64
CA LYS A 188 -14.93 8.74 -7.74
C LYS A 188 -15.10 9.43 -6.40
N LEU A 189 -16.00 8.91 -5.56
CA LEU A 189 -16.24 9.45 -4.22
C LEU A 189 -14.97 9.37 -3.37
N LEU A 190 -14.36 8.19 -3.30
CA LEU A 190 -13.17 7.97 -2.49
C LEU A 190 -11.97 8.78 -3.01
N ALA A 191 -11.75 8.81 -4.33
CA ALA A 191 -10.67 9.60 -4.93
C ALA A 191 -10.82 11.11 -4.62
N ALA A 192 -12.05 11.63 -4.63
CA ALA A 192 -12.31 13.02 -4.26
C ALA A 192 -11.99 13.27 -2.78
N MET A 193 -12.38 12.35 -1.88
CA MET A 193 -12.08 12.44 -0.45
C MET A 193 -10.57 12.43 -0.20
N GLU A 194 -9.83 11.50 -0.79
CA GLU A 194 -8.38 11.36 -0.61
C GLU A 194 -7.61 12.57 -1.16
N ALA A 195 -7.97 13.05 -2.37
CA ALA A 195 -7.35 14.25 -2.92
C ALA A 195 -7.63 15.48 -2.04
N GLN A 196 -8.84 15.62 -1.52
CA GLN A 196 -9.22 16.71 -0.61
C GLN A 196 -8.55 16.59 0.75
N ALA A 197 -8.26 15.37 1.23
CA ALA A 197 -7.64 15.12 2.52
C ALA A 197 -6.24 15.74 2.67
N PHE A 198 -5.58 16.09 1.57
CA PHE A 198 -4.33 16.87 1.61
C PHE A 198 -4.51 18.30 2.16
N VAL A 199 -5.73 18.84 2.15
CA VAL A 199 -6.02 20.22 2.56
C VAL A 199 -7.17 20.35 3.57
N GLU A 200 -7.95 19.30 3.77
CA GLU A 200 -9.07 19.24 4.72
C GLU A 200 -8.91 18.00 5.62
N ARG A 201 -9.25 18.12 6.90
CA ARG A 201 -9.16 17.03 7.88
C ARG A 201 -10.49 16.55 8.43
N ASP A 202 -11.53 17.33 8.24
CA ASP A 202 -12.89 17.03 8.70
C ASP A 202 -13.54 15.97 7.80
N VAL A 203 -13.83 14.81 8.37
CA VAL A 203 -14.40 13.66 7.65
C VAL A 203 -15.75 14.00 7.02
N GLN A 204 -16.60 14.78 7.70
CA GLN A 204 -17.90 15.16 7.16
C GLN A 204 -17.76 16.02 5.90
N LYS A 205 -16.81 16.97 5.91
CA LYS A 205 -16.51 17.78 4.73
C LYS A 205 -15.88 16.96 3.59
N LEU A 206 -15.02 15.99 3.91
CA LEU A 206 -14.48 15.08 2.91
C LEU A 206 -15.60 14.29 2.23
N LEU A 207 -16.55 13.77 3.00
CA LEU A 207 -17.74 13.08 2.48
C LEU A 207 -18.61 14.01 1.62
N ASP A 208 -18.81 15.26 2.03
CA ASP A 208 -19.57 16.24 1.25
C ASP A 208 -18.90 16.52 -0.10
N VAL A 209 -17.56 16.64 -0.13
CA VAL A 209 -16.80 16.79 -1.38
C VAL A 209 -16.97 15.54 -2.25
N GLY A 210 -16.78 14.33 -1.70
CA GLY A 210 -16.96 13.07 -2.43
C GLY A 210 -18.37 12.94 -3.03
N LEU A 211 -19.40 13.21 -2.23
CA LEU A 211 -20.80 13.18 -2.68
C LEU A 211 -21.09 14.21 -3.77
N GLY A 212 -20.34 15.30 -3.85
CA GLY A 212 -20.47 16.29 -4.92
C GLY A 212 -20.28 15.70 -6.33
N PHE A 213 -19.53 14.60 -6.46
CA PHE A 213 -19.23 13.93 -7.72
C PHE A 213 -20.09 12.69 -8.01
N VAL A 214 -21.02 12.34 -7.12
CA VAL A 214 -21.89 11.18 -7.25
C VAL A 214 -23.31 11.63 -7.62
N PRO A 215 -23.96 11.00 -8.63
CA PRO A 215 -25.35 11.33 -9.01
C PRO A 215 -26.30 11.25 -7.82
N ARG A 216 -27.36 12.09 -7.86
CA ARG A 216 -28.31 12.16 -6.74
C ARG A 216 -29.13 10.89 -6.52
N ASP A 217 -29.33 10.12 -7.57
CA ASP A 217 -30.10 8.88 -7.60
C ASP A 217 -29.22 7.63 -7.46
N ALA A 218 -27.88 7.78 -7.37
CA ALA A 218 -26.96 6.67 -7.20
C ALA A 218 -27.15 5.95 -5.85
N LEU A 219 -27.00 4.62 -5.87
CA LEU A 219 -27.11 3.82 -4.65
C LEU A 219 -25.96 4.08 -3.69
N ILE A 220 -24.74 4.31 -4.19
CA ILE A 220 -23.58 4.74 -3.38
C ILE A 220 -23.88 5.98 -2.55
N ARG A 221 -24.55 6.99 -3.13
CA ARG A 221 -24.98 8.17 -2.36
C ARG A 221 -25.89 7.78 -1.20
N ARG A 222 -26.90 6.96 -1.45
CA ARG A 222 -27.83 6.49 -0.41
C ARG A 222 -27.11 5.72 0.68
N VAL A 223 -26.16 4.85 0.32
CA VAL A 223 -25.32 4.12 1.29
C VAL A 223 -24.62 5.09 2.23
N VAL A 224 -23.95 6.12 1.69
CA VAL A 224 -23.24 7.12 2.49
C VAL A 224 -24.20 7.90 3.39
N GLU A 225 -25.34 8.34 2.85
CA GLU A 225 -26.33 9.09 3.60
C GLU A 225 -26.94 8.26 4.74
N ASP A 226 -27.26 6.99 4.52
CA ASP A 226 -27.77 6.08 5.55
C ASP A 226 -26.75 5.84 6.66
N VAL A 227 -25.48 5.57 6.32
CA VAL A 227 -24.44 5.33 7.34
C VAL A 227 -24.18 6.61 8.14
N ARG A 228 -24.18 7.78 7.50
CA ARG A 228 -24.11 9.09 8.20
C ARG A 228 -25.29 9.31 9.15
N GLU A 229 -26.51 8.98 8.74
CA GLU A 229 -27.69 9.08 9.56
C GLU A 229 -27.61 8.17 10.79
N TRP A 230 -27.19 6.92 10.60
CA TRP A 230 -27.02 5.98 11.71
C TRP A 230 -25.94 6.41 12.68
N HIS A 231 -24.79 6.87 12.17
CA HIS A 231 -23.71 7.43 12.97
C HIS A 231 -24.17 8.65 13.79
N ALA A 232 -24.91 9.57 13.18
CA ALA A 232 -25.46 10.73 13.89
C ALA A 232 -26.52 10.34 14.94
N GLY A 233 -27.28 9.26 14.68
CA GLY A 233 -28.34 8.78 15.56
C GLY A 233 -27.84 8.13 16.86
N ASP A 234 -26.61 7.60 16.87
CA ASP A 234 -25.96 7.01 18.05
C ASP A 234 -24.79 7.84 18.60
N ASN A 235 -24.61 9.06 18.09
CA ASN A 235 -23.51 9.98 18.41
C ASN A 235 -22.11 9.37 18.16
N GLY A 236 -21.99 8.45 17.20
CA GLY A 236 -20.71 7.84 16.82
C GLY A 236 -20.16 6.83 17.84
N HIS A 237 -20.99 6.19 18.63
CA HIS A 237 -20.54 5.31 19.72
C HIS A 237 -20.69 3.82 19.45
N ASP A 238 -21.62 3.39 18.59
CA ASP A 238 -21.97 1.97 18.38
C ASP A 238 -21.81 1.57 16.91
N TRP A 239 -20.56 1.38 16.51
CA TRP A 239 -20.24 0.96 15.16
C TRP A 239 -20.72 -0.49 14.85
N GLU A 240 -20.76 -1.37 15.85
CA GLU A 240 -21.25 -2.74 15.69
C GLU A 240 -22.74 -2.75 15.34
N ARG A 241 -23.52 -1.90 15.96
CA ARG A 241 -24.94 -1.71 15.61
C ARG A 241 -25.09 -1.20 14.18
N THR A 242 -24.31 -0.19 13.78
CA THR A 242 -24.36 0.33 12.41
C THR A 242 -23.88 -0.73 11.40
N ARG A 243 -22.86 -1.51 11.73
CA ARG A 243 -22.44 -2.67 10.92
C ARG A 243 -23.57 -3.67 10.74
N ALA A 244 -24.35 -3.96 11.79
CA ALA A 244 -25.51 -4.85 11.69
C ALA A 244 -26.61 -4.28 10.77
N LEU A 245 -26.85 -2.97 10.82
CA LEU A 245 -27.78 -2.28 9.91
C LEU A 245 -27.29 -2.34 8.46
N ILE A 246 -25.96 -2.17 8.23
CA ILE A 246 -25.35 -2.36 6.90
C ILE A 246 -25.60 -3.80 6.41
N ALA A 247 -25.32 -4.80 7.22
CA ALA A 247 -25.56 -6.20 6.85
C ALA A 247 -27.03 -6.46 6.51
N GLN A 248 -27.94 -5.94 7.31
CA GLN A 248 -29.38 -6.06 7.07
C GLN A 248 -29.85 -5.37 5.78
N ARG A 249 -29.30 -4.20 5.43
CA ARG A 249 -29.78 -3.38 4.31
C ARG A 249 -28.98 -3.56 3.03
N TYR A 250 -27.68 -3.78 3.14
CA TYR A 250 -26.70 -3.76 2.05
C TYR A 250 -25.82 -5.01 1.99
N GLY A 251 -26.18 -6.09 2.70
CA GLY A 251 -25.39 -7.32 2.76
C GLY A 251 -25.38 -8.13 1.46
N TYR A 252 -24.53 -9.13 1.42
CA TYR A 252 -24.31 -10.00 0.25
C TYR A 252 -25.51 -10.85 -0.17
N ASP A 253 -26.53 -11.00 0.69
CA ASP A 253 -27.83 -11.58 0.35
C ASP A 253 -28.63 -10.73 -0.65
N LYS A 254 -28.29 -9.45 -0.81
CA LYS A 254 -28.92 -8.48 -1.71
C LYS A 254 -28.00 -8.04 -2.85
N PHE A 255 -26.71 -8.02 -2.61
CA PHE A 255 -25.70 -7.60 -3.56
C PHE A 255 -24.73 -8.75 -3.83
N PRO A 256 -25.05 -9.63 -4.80
CA PRO A 256 -24.29 -10.84 -5.05
C PRO A 256 -22.96 -10.55 -5.74
N GLY A 257 -22.03 -11.48 -5.62
CA GLY A 257 -20.68 -11.43 -6.15
C GLY A 257 -19.68 -11.83 -5.08
N ASN A 258 -18.40 -11.83 -5.41
CA ASN A 258 -17.37 -12.20 -4.45
C ASN A 258 -17.03 -11.04 -3.52
N CYS A 259 -16.99 -9.80 -4.07
CA CYS A 259 -16.63 -8.59 -3.36
C CYS A 259 -17.41 -7.38 -3.91
N HIS A 260 -18.75 -7.43 -3.85
CA HIS A 260 -19.61 -6.36 -4.40
C HIS A 260 -19.31 -5.02 -3.73
N VAL A 261 -19.26 -3.94 -4.55
CA VAL A 261 -18.90 -2.60 -4.07
C VAL A 261 -19.84 -2.06 -2.98
N ILE A 262 -21.14 -2.33 -3.06
CA ILE A 262 -22.13 -1.76 -2.13
C ILE A 262 -21.89 -2.17 -0.67
N PRO A 263 -21.81 -3.46 -0.29
CA PRO A 263 -21.54 -3.85 1.09
C PRO A 263 -20.16 -3.34 1.56
N ASN A 264 -19.15 -3.40 0.72
CA ASN A 264 -17.79 -3.05 1.10
C ASN A 264 -17.59 -1.54 1.20
N HIS A 265 -18.12 -0.76 0.25
CA HIS A 265 -18.13 0.70 0.38
C HIS A 265 -18.82 1.16 1.66
N ALA A 266 -19.94 0.51 2.05
CA ALA A 266 -20.61 0.83 3.31
C ALA A 266 -19.70 0.61 4.53
N LEU A 267 -18.86 -0.44 4.53
CA LEU A 267 -17.87 -0.66 5.60
C LEU A 267 -16.71 0.34 5.58
N VAL A 268 -16.28 0.78 4.40
CA VAL A 268 -15.29 1.88 4.28
C VAL A 268 -15.84 3.17 4.90
N ILE A 269 -17.10 3.52 4.60
CA ILE A 269 -17.75 4.70 5.19
C ILE A 269 -17.95 4.53 6.70
N LEU A 270 -18.36 3.34 7.15
CA LEU A 270 -18.46 3.00 8.57
C LEU A 270 -17.15 3.27 9.30
N ALA A 271 -16.05 2.66 8.83
CA ALA A 271 -14.74 2.79 9.46
C ALA A 271 -14.22 4.24 9.41
N THR A 272 -14.53 4.97 8.34
CA THR A 272 -14.16 6.38 8.18
C THR A 272 -14.87 7.26 9.20
N LEU A 273 -16.16 7.04 9.44
CA LEU A 273 -16.95 7.85 10.38
C LEU A 273 -16.66 7.52 11.84
N TYR A 274 -16.71 6.24 12.20
CA TYR A 274 -16.52 5.81 13.58
C TYR A 274 -15.04 5.80 14.02
N GLY A 275 -14.12 5.72 13.07
CA GLY A 275 -12.68 5.84 13.28
C GLY A 275 -12.13 7.27 13.18
N GLU A 276 -12.97 8.29 13.02
CA GLU A 276 -12.55 9.67 12.68
C GLU A 276 -11.42 10.23 13.55
N GLY A 277 -11.42 9.90 14.83
CA GLY A 277 -10.45 10.43 15.80
C GLY A 277 -9.06 9.76 15.73
N SER A 278 -8.91 8.58 15.11
CA SER A 278 -7.69 7.76 15.22
C SER A 278 -7.51 6.82 14.03
N PHE A 279 -6.32 6.83 13.43
CA PHE A 279 -5.93 5.84 12.44
C PHE A 279 -6.10 4.39 12.97
N GLN A 280 -5.70 4.16 14.22
CA GLN A 280 -5.75 2.84 14.85
C GLN A 280 -7.19 2.34 15.01
N GLU A 281 -8.10 3.24 15.40
CA GLU A 281 -9.51 2.89 15.54
C GLU A 281 -10.17 2.63 14.17
N ALA A 282 -9.86 3.45 13.18
CA ALA A 282 -10.32 3.23 11.80
C ALA A 282 -9.84 1.87 11.27
N MET A 283 -8.57 1.50 11.51
CA MET A 283 -8.03 0.20 11.13
C MET A 283 -8.69 -0.95 11.89
N ARG A 284 -8.93 -0.78 13.19
CA ARG A 284 -9.62 -1.78 14.01
C ARG A 284 -11.02 -2.06 13.48
N ILE A 285 -11.78 -1.03 13.17
CA ILE A 285 -13.14 -1.16 12.66
C ILE A 285 -13.13 -1.79 11.27
N ALA A 286 -12.32 -1.27 10.32
CA ALA A 286 -12.28 -1.76 8.95
C ALA A 286 -11.95 -3.25 8.89
N ASN A 287 -10.94 -3.69 9.67
CA ASN A 287 -10.50 -5.09 9.70
C ASN A 287 -11.44 -6.00 10.50
N THR A 288 -12.10 -5.50 11.55
CA THR A 288 -13.01 -6.33 12.38
C THR A 288 -14.37 -6.50 11.72
N ALA A 289 -14.83 -5.53 10.93
CA ALA A 289 -16.16 -5.54 10.34
C ALA A 289 -16.44 -6.69 9.37
N GLY A 290 -15.39 -7.37 8.87
CA GLY A 290 -15.49 -8.56 8.03
C GLY A 290 -15.65 -8.24 6.55
N TRP A 291 -15.99 -9.27 5.78
CA TRP A 291 -16.11 -9.29 4.33
C TRP A 291 -14.77 -9.08 3.64
N ASP A 292 -14.64 -8.06 2.80
CA ASP A 292 -13.44 -7.76 2.03
C ASP A 292 -12.49 -6.89 2.88
N THR A 293 -11.82 -7.54 3.82
CA THR A 293 -11.13 -6.86 4.92
C THR A 293 -9.89 -6.09 4.48
N ASP A 294 -9.12 -6.62 3.56
CA ASP A 294 -7.91 -5.97 3.01
C ASP A 294 -8.24 -4.81 2.09
N CYS A 295 -9.17 -4.99 1.16
CA CYS A 295 -9.66 -3.93 0.28
C CYS A 295 -10.19 -2.75 1.09
N ASN A 296 -11.10 -3.03 2.04
CA ASN A 296 -11.72 -2.00 2.87
C ASN A 296 -10.69 -1.27 3.73
N ALA A 297 -9.83 -2.02 4.43
CA ALA A 297 -8.82 -1.43 5.30
C ALA A 297 -7.70 -0.74 4.51
N GLY A 298 -7.37 -1.21 3.32
CA GLY A 298 -6.41 -0.57 2.43
C GLY A 298 -6.84 0.85 2.03
N ASN A 299 -8.09 1.03 1.60
CA ASN A 299 -8.63 2.35 1.27
C ASN A 299 -8.74 3.27 2.50
N VAL A 300 -9.29 2.76 3.61
CA VAL A 300 -9.39 3.54 4.86
C VAL A 300 -7.99 3.93 5.34
N GLY A 301 -7.03 3.02 5.25
CA GLY A 301 -5.64 3.26 5.64
C GLY A 301 -4.98 4.35 4.81
N CYS A 302 -5.17 4.34 3.48
CA CYS A 302 -4.67 5.39 2.59
C CYS A 302 -5.27 6.76 2.95
N LEU A 303 -6.60 6.84 3.02
CA LEU A 303 -7.32 8.08 3.37
C LEU A 303 -6.83 8.66 4.70
N PHE A 304 -6.71 7.83 5.74
CA PHE A 304 -6.26 8.27 7.07
C PHE A 304 -4.77 8.60 7.08
N GLY A 305 -3.93 7.86 6.33
CA GLY A 305 -2.53 8.19 6.15
C GLY A 305 -2.33 9.58 5.55
N ILE A 306 -3.05 9.90 4.48
CA ILE A 306 -3.04 11.23 3.86
C ILE A 306 -3.57 12.27 4.87
N ARG A 307 -4.69 11.99 5.53
CA ARG A 307 -5.39 12.93 6.42
C ARG A 307 -4.57 13.28 7.67
N THR A 308 -3.97 12.29 8.32
CA THR A 308 -3.30 12.44 9.62
C THR A 308 -1.79 12.51 9.55
N GLY A 309 -1.20 12.14 8.40
CA GLY A 309 0.24 12.05 8.22
C GLY A 309 0.89 10.95 9.07
N LEU A 310 2.21 10.92 9.09
CA LEU A 310 2.97 9.92 9.86
C LEU A 310 2.67 9.98 11.37
N ALA A 311 2.42 11.16 11.90
CA ALA A 311 2.07 11.33 13.32
C ALA A 311 0.80 10.54 13.71
N GLY A 312 -0.19 10.47 12.81
CA GLY A 312 -1.39 9.67 13.04
C GLY A 312 -1.12 8.17 12.99
N LEU A 313 -0.29 7.72 12.05
CA LEU A 313 0.09 6.31 11.95
C LEU A 313 0.88 5.86 13.20
N ASP A 314 1.76 6.71 13.70
CA ASP A 314 2.67 6.41 14.81
C ASP A 314 2.01 6.64 16.21
N ALA A 315 0.74 7.06 16.27
CA ALA A 315 0.04 7.36 17.53
C ALA A 315 -0.41 6.12 18.34
N GLY A 316 -0.17 4.91 17.85
CA GLY A 316 -0.63 3.66 18.47
C GLY A 316 0.38 2.52 18.35
N PRO A 317 -0.07 1.29 18.10
CA PRO A 317 0.80 0.16 17.88
C PRO A 317 1.78 0.41 16.72
N ASP A 318 2.99 -0.12 16.84
CA ASP A 318 3.99 -0.01 15.78
C ASP A 318 3.64 -0.92 14.59
N PHE A 319 2.79 -0.43 13.70
CA PHE A 319 2.45 -1.12 12.46
C PHE A 319 3.57 -1.06 11.39
N ARG A 320 4.53 -0.14 11.52
CA ARG A 320 5.52 0.13 10.47
C ARG A 320 6.73 -0.79 10.54
N THR A 321 7.29 -1.02 11.71
CA THR A 321 8.50 -1.85 11.88
C THR A 321 8.32 -3.28 11.35
N PRO A 322 7.20 -4.01 11.55
CA PRO A 322 7.02 -5.35 11.02
C PRO A 322 7.07 -5.41 9.49
N ILE A 323 6.48 -4.46 8.80
CA ILE A 323 6.50 -4.38 7.33
C ILE A 323 7.80 -3.78 6.80
N ALA A 324 8.44 -2.87 7.55
CA ALA A 324 9.70 -2.19 7.21
C ALA A 324 9.68 -1.58 5.79
N ASP A 325 8.58 -0.93 5.42
CA ASP A 325 8.29 -0.38 4.07
C ASP A 325 8.20 -1.41 2.93
N ARG A 326 8.41 -2.70 3.19
CA ARG A 326 8.46 -3.74 2.13
C ARG A 326 7.13 -3.91 1.44
N MET A 327 7.19 -4.05 0.13
CA MET A 327 6.03 -4.41 -0.69
C MET A 327 6.48 -5.12 -1.97
N TYR A 328 5.56 -5.87 -2.56
CA TYR A 328 5.73 -6.54 -3.85
C TYR A 328 4.69 -6.03 -4.83
N ILE A 329 5.13 -5.75 -6.06
CA ILE A 329 4.25 -5.40 -7.16
C ILE A 329 4.35 -6.50 -8.21
N SER A 330 3.31 -7.29 -8.36
CA SER A 330 3.27 -8.34 -9.37
C SER A 330 2.80 -7.76 -10.70
N SER A 331 3.73 -7.61 -11.63
CA SER A 331 3.49 -7.09 -12.97
C SER A 331 4.51 -7.66 -13.97
N ALA A 332 4.37 -7.34 -15.26
CA ALA A 332 5.38 -7.67 -16.28
C ALA A 332 6.71 -6.92 -16.08
N ASP A 333 6.73 -5.85 -15.29
CA ASP A 333 7.94 -5.12 -14.91
C ASP A 333 8.64 -5.82 -13.73
N GLY A 334 9.35 -6.90 -14.03
CA GLY A 334 10.08 -7.66 -13.02
C GLY A 334 11.14 -6.85 -12.27
N GLY A 335 11.68 -5.79 -12.86
CA GLY A 335 12.64 -4.88 -12.22
C GLY A 335 12.03 -4.03 -11.12
N GLY A 336 10.73 -3.71 -11.22
CA GLY A 336 9.96 -2.93 -10.24
C GLY A 336 9.19 -3.78 -9.24
N SER A 337 9.28 -5.12 -9.29
CA SER A 337 8.43 -6.00 -8.48
C SER A 337 8.85 -6.08 -7.02
N ILE A 338 10.15 -6.00 -6.72
CA ILE A 338 10.66 -5.92 -5.34
C ILE A 338 10.95 -4.45 -5.05
N THR A 339 10.03 -3.81 -4.35
CA THR A 339 10.03 -2.37 -4.11
C THR A 339 9.80 -2.05 -2.62
N ASP A 340 9.64 -0.79 -2.31
CA ASP A 340 9.33 -0.31 -0.96
C ASP A 340 8.45 0.95 -1.02
N ALA A 341 7.81 1.28 0.10
CA ALA A 341 6.91 2.42 0.22
C ALA A 341 7.57 3.75 -0.12
N VAL A 342 8.89 3.89 0.05
CA VAL A 342 9.62 5.11 -0.30
C VAL A 342 9.71 5.29 -1.81
N ILE A 343 10.03 4.21 -2.53
CA ILE A 343 10.16 4.23 -4.00
C ILE A 343 8.81 4.53 -4.64
N GLU A 344 7.75 3.83 -4.22
CA GLU A 344 6.42 4.05 -4.79
C GLU A 344 5.86 5.43 -4.42
N ALA A 345 6.09 5.91 -3.19
CA ALA A 345 5.73 7.28 -2.84
C ALA A 345 6.47 8.31 -3.70
N GLN A 346 7.76 8.13 -3.95
CA GLN A 346 8.54 9.03 -4.82
C GLN A 346 8.02 9.03 -6.26
N SER A 347 7.60 7.87 -6.79
CA SER A 347 6.99 7.76 -8.11
C SER A 347 5.69 8.56 -8.21
N LEU A 348 4.79 8.41 -7.21
CA LEU A 348 3.53 9.15 -7.15
C LEU A 348 3.78 10.66 -6.95
N ILE A 349 4.71 11.04 -6.08
CA ILE A 349 5.11 12.43 -5.87
C ILE A 349 5.58 13.06 -7.18
N GLY A 350 6.48 12.38 -7.90
CA GLY A 350 6.95 12.83 -9.21
C GLY A 350 5.80 13.03 -10.20
N SER A 351 4.86 12.09 -10.25
CA SER A 351 3.66 12.17 -11.09
C SER A 351 2.77 13.35 -10.69
N GLY A 352 2.58 13.60 -9.39
CA GLY A 352 1.80 14.75 -8.90
C GLY A 352 2.43 16.09 -9.29
N TYR A 353 3.74 16.23 -9.16
CA TYR A 353 4.45 17.43 -9.62
C TYR A 353 4.36 17.61 -11.14
N ALA A 354 4.49 16.53 -11.91
CA ALA A 354 4.36 16.57 -13.36
C ALA A 354 2.96 17.00 -13.81
N LEU A 355 1.89 16.44 -13.22
CA LEU A 355 0.52 16.83 -13.49
C LEU A 355 0.22 18.29 -13.10
N ALA A 356 0.83 18.76 -12.02
CA ALA A 356 0.71 20.15 -11.57
C ALA A 356 1.56 21.13 -12.39
N GLU A 357 2.40 20.64 -13.33
CA GLU A 357 3.38 21.44 -14.06
C GLU A 357 4.30 22.24 -13.12
N ALA A 358 4.60 21.67 -11.95
CA ALA A 358 5.41 22.28 -10.94
C ALA A 358 6.85 21.72 -10.96
N PRO A 359 7.85 22.52 -10.54
CA PRO A 359 9.22 22.04 -10.44
C PRO A 359 9.33 20.83 -9.50
N GLN A 360 9.88 19.75 -10.00
CA GLN A 360 10.09 18.55 -9.18
C GLN A 360 11.18 18.80 -8.12
N PRO A 361 11.00 18.29 -6.89
CA PRO A 361 12.07 18.34 -5.90
C PRO A 361 13.28 17.52 -6.37
N ALA A 362 14.47 17.94 -5.97
CA ALA A 362 15.68 17.17 -6.24
C ALA A 362 15.59 15.79 -5.57
N PRO A 363 16.07 14.73 -6.25
CA PRO A 363 16.05 13.39 -5.67
C PRO A 363 16.84 13.35 -4.36
N ALA A 364 16.25 12.77 -3.32
CA ALA A 364 16.91 12.59 -2.03
C ALA A 364 18.23 11.82 -2.21
N LYS A 365 19.29 12.30 -1.56
CA LYS A 365 20.64 11.72 -1.61
C LYS A 365 21.13 11.41 -3.04
N ASN A 366 20.86 12.34 -3.97
CA ASN A 366 21.23 12.23 -5.39
C ASN A 366 20.64 10.95 -6.06
N GLY A 367 19.48 10.51 -5.66
CA GLY A 367 18.80 9.32 -6.22
C GLY A 367 19.31 8.00 -5.66
N ALA A 368 19.92 7.99 -4.48
CA ALA A 368 20.30 6.75 -3.82
C ALA A 368 19.07 5.84 -3.61
N ARG A 369 19.21 4.54 -3.94
CA ARG A 369 18.15 3.56 -3.79
C ARG A 369 17.65 3.48 -2.35
N PHE A 370 18.54 3.49 -1.39
CA PHE A 370 18.23 3.48 0.04
C PHE A 370 18.59 4.84 0.61
N ASN A 371 17.64 5.76 0.61
CA ASN A 371 17.88 7.13 1.03
C ASN A 371 17.45 7.47 2.45
N PHE A 372 16.50 6.69 3.02
CA PHE A 372 15.98 6.85 4.39
C PHE A 372 15.46 8.25 4.71
N ASN A 373 15.10 9.03 3.71
CA ASN A 373 14.83 10.46 3.91
C ASN A 373 13.46 10.74 4.51
N PHE A 374 12.50 9.83 4.36
CA PHE A 374 11.22 9.94 5.06
C PHE A 374 11.34 9.51 6.52
N PRO A 375 10.69 10.23 7.47
CA PRO A 375 10.72 9.86 8.88
C PRO A 375 10.24 8.43 9.13
N GLY A 376 11.03 7.65 9.87
CA GLY A 376 10.73 6.26 10.21
C GLY A 376 10.93 5.24 9.08
N SER A 377 11.35 5.65 7.87
CA SER A 377 11.56 4.70 6.77
C SER A 377 12.74 3.76 7.03
N LEU A 378 12.53 2.47 6.77
CA LEU A 378 13.53 1.40 6.91
C LEU A 378 13.91 0.79 5.56
N GLN A 379 13.12 0.96 4.52
CA GLN A 379 13.33 0.48 3.15
C GLN A 379 13.73 -1.01 3.09
N GLY A 380 13.00 -1.85 3.83
CA GLY A 380 13.21 -3.29 3.91
C GLY A 380 14.35 -3.74 4.82
N PHE A 381 15.13 -2.82 5.39
CA PHE A 381 16.17 -3.20 6.33
C PHE A 381 15.60 -3.75 7.61
N CYS A 382 16.13 -4.89 8.06
CA CYS A 382 15.78 -5.52 9.31
C CYS A 382 17.01 -6.20 9.93
N SER A 383 16.95 -6.47 11.23
CA SER A 383 17.92 -7.32 11.88
C SER A 383 17.75 -8.76 11.38
N LYS A 384 18.76 -9.34 10.76
CA LYS A 384 18.70 -10.75 10.33
C LYS A 384 19.01 -11.66 11.53
N PRO A 385 18.21 -12.70 11.76
CA PRO A 385 18.53 -13.73 12.73
C PRO A 385 19.77 -14.51 12.24
N GLY A 386 20.84 -14.34 12.86
CA GLY A 386 22.10 -15.09 12.68
C GLY A 386 22.81 -15.27 14.01
N SER A 387 22.18 -14.76 15.05
CA SER A 387 22.48 -15.01 16.46
C SER A 387 21.24 -15.59 17.11
N PRO A 388 21.37 -16.44 18.15
CA PRO A 388 20.22 -16.95 18.88
C PRO A 388 19.30 -15.77 19.24
N ALA A 389 18.04 -15.84 18.84
CA ALA A 389 17.00 -14.80 18.95
C ALA A 389 16.71 -14.28 20.37
N ARG A 390 17.49 -14.66 21.35
CA ARG A 390 17.33 -14.30 22.76
C ARG A 390 18.20 -13.12 23.25
N LEU A 391 19.04 -12.57 22.37
CA LEU A 391 19.88 -11.42 22.71
C LEU A 391 19.68 -10.34 21.65
N HIS A 392 18.84 -9.36 21.92
CA HIS A 392 18.70 -8.17 21.08
C HIS A 392 20.08 -7.51 20.87
N GLN A 393 20.79 -7.96 19.82
CA GLN A 393 22.14 -7.49 19.51
C GLN A 393 22.13 -6.30 18.57
N VAL A 394 21.02 -6.13 17.83
CA VAL A 394 20.86 -5.09 16.81
C VAL A 394 19.50 -4.45 16.95
N GLU A 395 19.50 -3.14 16.99
CA GLU A 395 18.34 -2.28 16.87
C GLU A 395 18.53 -1.39 15.64
N ILE A 396 17.50 -1.17 14.85
CA ILE A 396 17.55 -0.23 13.74
C ILE A 396 16.49 0.84 13.92
N SER A 397 16.82 2.05 13.56
CA SER A 397 15.89 3.17 13.59
C SER A 397 16.27 4.20 12.53
N ASN A 398 15.29 4.98 12.10
CA ASN A 398 15.52 6.10 11.21
C ASN A 398 15.70 7.37 12.04
N VAL A 399 16.84 8.04 11.90
CA VAL A 399 17.21 9.20 12.70
C VAL A 399 17.44 10.44 11.86
N PRO A 400 17.13 11.65 12.37
CA PRO A 400 17.44 12.90 11.67
C PRO A 400 18.96 13.14 11.65
N GLY A 401 19.42 13.81 10.61
CA GLY A 401 20.84 14.14 10.43
C GLY A 401 21.71 12.95 10.00
N HIS A 402 22.99 13.00 10.34
CA HIS A 402 24.01 11.96 10.05
C HIS A 402 24.12 11.60 8.56
N SER A 403 23.80 12.57 7.68
CA SER A 403 23.88 12.43 6.23
C SER A 403 24.47 13.71 5.63
N ARG A 404 25.35 13.56 4.62
CA ARG A 404 25.94 14.71 3.90
C ARG A 404 25.05 15.25 2.79
N THR A 405 24.13 14.42 2.28
CA THR A 405 23.36 14.71 1.07
C THR A 405 21.86 14.53 1.25
N GLY A 406 21.41 14.30 2.49
CA GLY A 406 20.00 14.10 2.86
C GLY A 406 19.74 14.53 4.29
N GLU A 407 18.50 14.43 4.71
CA GLU A 407 18.03 14.92 6.02
C GLU A 407 18.11 13.85 7.13
N ARG A 408 18.10 12.57 6.78
CA ARG A 408 17.97 11.46 7.71
C ARG A 408 18.87 10.29 7.33
N SER A 409 19.07 9.37 8.27
CA SER A 409 19.89 8.17 8.10
C SER A 409 19.30 6.97 8.82
N LEU A 410 19.68 5.76 8.41
CA LEU A 410 19.41 4.54 9.14
C LEU A 410 20.47 4.37 10.24
N ALA A 411 20.05 4.40 11.50
CA ALA A 411 20.91 4.10 12.65
C ALA A 411 20.87 2.60 12.93
N ILE A 412 22.05 2.03 13.17
CA ILE A 412 22.25 0.62 13.56
C ILE A 412 22.84 0.61 14.98
N GLY A 413 21.99 0.41 15.96
CA GLY A 413 22.41 0.17 17.35
C GLY A 413 22.87 -1.27 17.51
N TYR A 414 24.04 -1.47 18.14
CA TYR A 414 24.57 -2.81 18.39
C TYR A 414 25.06 -2.94 19.82
N ARG A 415 24.95 -4.15 20.36
CA ARG A 415 25.36 -4.48 21.74
C ARG A 415 26.06 -5.83 21.77
N ARG A 416 26.97 -6.02 22.74
CA ARG A 416 27.59 -7.32 23.05
C ARG A 416 28.32 -7.95 21.87
N LEU A 417 28.98 -7.15 21.03
CA LEU A 417 29.88 -7.66 20.02
C LEU A 417 31.09 -8.33 20.70
N ALA A 418 31.55 -9.44 20.16
CA ALA A 418 32.71 -10.20 20.61
C ALA A 418 33.26 -11.01 19.42
N PRO A 419 34.47 -11.54 19.47
CA PRO A 419 34.94 -12.48 18.47
C PRO A 419 33.92 -13.61 18.23
N GLY A 420 33.53 -13.80 16.95
CA GLY A 420 32.50 -14.76 16.56
C GLY A 420 31.05 -14.29 16.77
N ARG A 421 30.81 -13.11 17.32
CA ARG A 421 29.48 -12.47 17.41
C ARG A 421 29.39 -11.25 16.52
N VAL A 422 28.48 -11.28 15.57
CA VAL A 422 28.29 -10.19 14.62
C VAL A 422 26.86 -9.65 14.68
N ALA A 423 26.73 -8.33 14.62
CA ALA A 423 25.47 -7.64 14.40
C ALA A 423 25.23 -7.56 12.88
N ARG A 424 24.07 -7.99 12.39
CA ARG A 424 23.73 -8.00 10.97
C ARG A 424 22.44 -7.26 10.71
N VAL A 425 22.48 -6.40 9.71
CA VAL A 425 21.31 -5.68 9.18
C VAL A 425 21.30 -5.92 7.69
N ALA A 426 20.17 -6.30 7.13
CA ALA A 426 20.04 -6.59 5.71
C ALA A 426 18.66 -6.20 5.17
N THR A 427 18.61 -5.97 3.87
CA THR A 427 17.38 -5.80 3.09
C THR A 427 17.35 -6.85 1.97
N PRO A 428 16.19 -7.37 1.59
CA PRO A 428 16.11 -8.33 0.48
C PRO A 428 16.43 -7.63 -0.85
N THR A 429 17.27 -8.27 -1.64
CA THR A 429 17.55 -7.90 -3.03
C THR A 429 16.85 -8.85 -4.01
N PHE A 430 16.34 -9.94 -3.49
CA PHE A 430 15.46 -10.90 -4.14
C PHE A 430 14.55 -11.51 -3.05
N PHE A 431 13.52 -12.22 -3.43
CA PHE A 431 12.62 -12.85 -2.49
C PHE A 431 13.10 -14.21 -2.01
N ASP A 432 12.68 -14.62 -0.81
CA ASP A 432 12.97 -15.94 -0.26
C ASP A 432 12.18 -17.04 -1.01
N LYS A 433 12.64 -18.29 -0.96
CA LYS A 433 11.99 -19.43 -1.65
C LYS A 433 10.50 -19.58 -1.30
N ASP A 434 10.13 -19.25 -0.08
CA ASP A 434 8.75 -19.36 0.42
C ASP A 434 7.77 -18.44 -0.31
N VAL A 435 8.26 -17.34 -0.90
CA VAL A 435 7.43 -16.41 -1.69
C VAL A 435 6.90 -17.08 -2.96
N PHE A 436 7.59 -18.08 -3.52
CA PHE A 436 7.08 -18.85 -4.65
C PHE A 436 5.85 -19.69 -4.32
N THR A 437 5.62 -19.98 -3.06
CA THR A 437 4.47 -20.74 -2.57
C THR A 437 3.32 -19.89 -2.08
N MET A 438 3.39 -18.56 -2.25
CA MET A 438 2.28 -17.65 -1.96
C MET A 438 1.07 -18.04 -2.81
N PRO A 439 -0.12 -18.20 -2.20
CA PRO A 439 -1.17 -19.03 -2.78
C PRO A 439 -1.95 -18.36 -3.92
N ILE A 440 -1.80 -17.05 -4.19
CA ILE A 440 -2.75 -16.34 -5.06
C ILE A 440 -2.08 -15.72 -6.29
N TYR A 441 -1.04 -14.89 -6.11
CA TYR A 441 -0.40 -14.19 -7.22
C TYR A 441 1.08 -14.55 -7.33
N GLN A 442 1.55 -14.79 -8.57
CA GLN A 442 2.96 -15.04 -8.80
C GLN A 442 3.74 -13.74 -8.85
N LEU A 443 4.80 -13.66 -8.10
CA LEU A 443 5.74 -12.55 -8.19
C LEU A 443 6.69 -12.78 -9.35
N LEU A 444 6.50 -12.03 -10.44
CA LEU A 444 7.40 -12.00 -11.59
C LEU A 444 8.48 -10.96 -11.32
N ALA A 445 9.59 -11.38 -10.72
CA ALA A 445 10.60 -10.45 -10.25
C ALA A 445 12.00 -10.78 -10.78
N CYS A 446 12.76 -9.71 -11.02
CA CYS A 446 14.19 -9.78 -11.20
C CYS A 446 14.90 -9.42 -9.89
N PRO A 447 16.10 -9.96 -9.63
CA PRO A 447 16.92 -9.46 -8.53
C PRO A 447 17.15 -7.95 -8.67
N THR A 448 17.17 -7.23 -7.56
CA THR A 448 17.49 -5.78 -7.54
C THR A 448 19.00 -5.51 -7.49
N LEU A 449 19.80 -6.56 -7.40
CA LEU A 449 21.27 -6.51 -7.45
C LEU A 449 21.78 -7.63 -8.34
N TYR A 450 22.58 -7.27 -9.34
CA TYR A 450 23.16 -8.19 -10.33
C TYR A 450 24.68 -8.24 -10.25
N SER A 451 25.26 -9.31 -10.78
CA SER A 451 26.69 -9.40 -11.03
C SER A 451 27.16 -8.24 -11.91
N GLY A 452 28.26 -7.62 -11.54
CA GLY A 452 28.83 -6.46 -12.22
C GLY A 452 28.35 -5.09 -11.70
N GLN A 453 27.34 -5.06 -10.83
CA GLN A 453 26.95 -3.83 -10.13
C GLN A 453 27.84 -3.59 -8.90
N THR A 454 27.99 -2.32 -8.52
CA THR A 454 28.72 -1.90 -7.32
C THR A 454 27.72 -1.38 -6.28
N VAL A 455 27.82 -1.85 -5.06
CA VAL A 455 27.11 -1.31 -3.91
C VAL A 455 28.04 -0.39 -3.14
N GLU A 456 27.64 0.87 -2.94
CA GLU A 456 28.35 1.81 -2.09
C GLU A 456 27.50 2.12 -0.85
N CYS A 457 28.10 2.04 0.32
CA CYS A 457 27.47 2.42 1.59
C CYS A 457 28.37 3.38 2.36
N ARG A 458 27.83 4.51 2.80
CA ARG A 458 28.54 5.48 3.66
C ARG A 458 28.08 5.29 5.08
N LEU A 459 29.04 5.13 5.99
CA LEU A 459 28.84 4.90 7.40
C LEU A 459 29.52 5.97 8.25
N GLU A 460 28.90 6.27 9.37
CA GLU A 460 29.46 7.10 10.45
C GLU A 460 29.33 6.32 11.76
N ALA A 461 30.37 6.26 12.55
CA ALA A 461 30.32 5.71 13.90
C ALA A 461 29.98 6.82 14.90
N ASP A 462 29.06 6.54 15.83
CA ASP A 462 28.75 7.45 16.92
C ASP A 462 29.98 7.71 17.79
N GLY A 463 30.14 8.95 18.25
CA GLY A 463 31.30 9.35 19.08
C GLY A 463 31.39 8.64 20.44
N SER A 464 30.27 8.05 20.91
CA SER A 464 30.20 7.25 22.13
C SER A 464 30.48 5.76 21.90
N SER A 465 30.55 5.30 20.64
CA SER A 465 30.88 3.91 20.31
C SER A 465 32.37 3.63 20.50
N GLY A 466 32.74 2.38 20.75
CA GLY A 466 34.12 1.93 20.58
C GLY A 466 34.49 1.80 19.11
N THR A 467 35.78 1.55 18.81
CA THR A 467 36.19 1.19 17.45
C THR A 467 35.44 -0.07 17.01
N VAL A 468 34.84 -0.01 15.82
CA VAL A 468 34.02 -1.10 15.27
C VAL A 468 34.54 -1.52 13.90
N ALA A 469 34.66 -2.83 13.68
CA ALA A 469 34.97 -3.40 12.38
C ALA A 469 33.66 -3.65 11.61
N VAL A 470 33.53 -3.10 10.41
CA VAL A 470 32.33 -3.17 9.56
C VAL A 470 32.68 -3.68 8.18
N ARG A 471 31.73 -4.36 7.55
CA ARG A 471 31.84 -4.78 6.14
C ARG A 471 30.45 -4.97 5.53
N LEU A 472 30.35 -4.81 4.22
CA LEU A 472 29.19 -5.26 3.45
C LEU A 472 29.16 -6.80 3.36
N TYR A 473 27.97 -7.36 3.20
CA TYR A 473 27.83 -8.75 2.82
C TYR A 473 26.60 -8.93 1.88
N ALA A 474 26.69 -9.94 1.03
CA ALA A 474 25.57 -10.45 0.26
C ALA A 474 25.31 -11.89 0.66
N SER A 475 24.04 -12.24 0.85
CA SER A 475 23.62 -13.64 0.98
C SER A 475 23.14 -14.12 -0.37
N VAL A 476 23.73 -15.16 -0.91
CA VAL A 476 23.42 -15.71 -2.23
C VAL A 476 23.21 -17.22 -2.14
N TYR A 477 22.34 -17.76 -2.97
CA TYR A 477 22.21 -19.22 -3.12
C TYR A 477 23.33 -19.75 -4.03
N ASP A 478 23.95 -20.83 -3.62
CA ASP A 478 24.95 -21.53 -4.41
C ASP A 478 24.31 -22.57 -5.37
N GLU A 479 25.16 -23.32 -6.08
CA GLU A 479 24.76 -24.35 -7.01
C GLU A 479 23.96 -25.52 -6.37
N ARG A 480 23.97 -25.62 -5.06
CA ARG A 480 23.25 -26.63 -4.26
C ARG A 480 22.02 -26.04 -3.55
N ASP A 481 21.62 -24.82 -3.92
CA ASP A 481 20.57 -24.08 -3.23
C ASP A 481 20.84 -23.81 -1.74
N GLU A 482 22.12 -23.80 -1.34
CA GLU A 482 22.52 -23.44 0.01
C GLU A 482 22.86 -21.97 0.09
N LEU A 483 22.38 -21.32 1.16
CA LEU A 483 22.60 -19.88 1.38
C LEU A 483 24.04 -19.64 1.83
N LYS A 484 24.84 -18.97 0.99
CA LYS A 484 26.21 -18.55 1.29
C LYS A 484 26.31 -17.05 1.46
N GLN A 485 27.29 -16.64 2.26
CA GLN A 485 27.59 -15.22 2.49
C GLN A 485 28.90 -14.86 1.80
N ILE A 486 28.82 -13.84 0.98
CA ILE A 486 29.97 -13.19 0.34
C ILE A 486 30.23 -11.88 1.10
N TYR A 487 31.47 -11.61 1.43
CA TYR A 487 31.84 -10.46 2.23
C TYR A 487 32.72 -9.51 1.43
N GLY A 488 32.44 -8.22 1.55
CA GLY A 488 33.34 -7.14 1.13
C GLY A 488 34.50 -6.93 2.08
N GLU A 489 35.33 -5.91 1.78
CA GLU A 489 36.45 -5.54 2.61
C GLU A 489 35.99 -5.08 4.01
N THR A 490 36.76 -5.49 5.03
CA THR A 490 36.52 -5.03 6.39
C THR A 490 37.21 -3.68 6.61
N ARG A 491 36.47 -2.71 7.17
CA ARG A 491 36.97 -1.40 7.58
C ARG A 491 36.78 -1.21 9.07
N GLU A 492 37.77 -0.65 9.74
CA GLU A 492 37.64 -0.20 11.12
C GLU A 492 37.22 1.27 11.14
N ILE A 493 36.21 1.58 11.95
CA ILE A 493 35.73 2.94 12.17
C ILE A 493 35.96 3.28 13.65
N VAL A 494 36.74 4.31 13.88
CA VAL A 494 36.96 4.87 15.22
C VAL A 494 35.77 5.71 15.66
N PRO A 495 35.57 5.96 16.97
CA PRO A 495 34.49 6.82 17.46
C PRO A 495 34.45 8.17 16.72
N GLY A 496 33.27 8.56 16.21
CA GLY A 496 33.08 9.77 15.39
C GLY A 496 33.67 9.70 13.99
N GLY A 497 34.28 8.57 13.61
CA GLY A 497 34.87 8.36 12.29
C GLY A 497 33.85 7.99 11.22
N GLN A 498 34.29 8.03 9.96
CA GLN A 498 33.47 7.70 8.79
C GLN A 498 34.19 6.70 7.89
N ALA A 499 33.44 5.87 7.19
CA ALA A 499 33.94 4.95 6.18
C ALA A 499 33.01 4.88 4.97
N VAL A 500 33.59 4.54 3.84
CA VAL A 500 32.88 4.12 2.63
C VAL A 500 33.17 2.65 2.42
N LEU A 501 32.13 1.84 2.29
CA LEU A 501 32.22 0.43 1.94
C LEU A 501 31.76 0.25 0.50
N THR A 502 32.44 -0.59 -0.25
CA THR A 502 32.11 -0.96 -1.62
C THR A 502 32.19 -2.49 -1.79
#